data_40b9249102e512972d9b8cd3db3e3046
#
_entry.id   40b9249102e512972d9b8cd3db3e3046
#
_cell.length_a   1.000
_cell.length_b   1.000
_cell.length_c   1.000
_cell.angle_alpha   90.00
_cell.angle_beta   90.00
_cell.angle_gamma   90.00
#
_symmetry.space_group_name_H-M   'P 1'
#
loop_
_entity.id
_entity.type
_entity.pdbx_description
1 polymer ?
#
loop_
_entity_poly.entity_id
_entity_poly.type
_entity_poly.pdbx_seq_one_letter_code
_entity_poly.pdbx_strand_id
1 'polypeptide(L)'
;MHLITSVLFLPSLLAFLQPPSQALLLRYYFTASIATFILRGRPNLNIKSLYGSPETVYPIPGGTLPSPHEKALPLAGADPNRAKTITPNPWLPIIETSLIHPDDHVIKVQRALAHFSALFGARGPGAIEGGLEGAAEELEGAELLDGTLFIRVAGLTAKKMGRVREGEANGEWDFTHF
;
A
#
# COMPACT_ATOMS: atom_id res chain seq x y z
N MET A 1 8.77 -2.16 4.89
CA MET A 1 8.72 -1.09 3.88
C MET A 1 9.83 -1.19 2.84
N HIS A 2 11.11 -1.39 3.21
CA HIS A 2 12.21 -1.41 2.23
C HIS A 2 12.06 -2.45 1.11
N LEU A 3 11.43 -3.60 1.36
CA LEU A 3 11.19 -4.60 0.32
C LEU A 3 10.26 -4.08 -0.77
N ILE A 4 9.13 -3.46 -0.41
CA ILE A 4 8.18 -2.96 -1.42
C ILE A 4 8.75 -1.78 -2.20
N THR A 5 9.61 -0.96 -1.60
CA THR A 5 10.23 0.17 -2.30
C THR A 5 11.39 -0.25 -3.20
N SER A 6 12.18 -1.23 -2.78
CA SER A 6 13.32 -1.72 -3.57
C SER A 6 12.90 -2.53 -4.80
N VAL A 7 11.77 -3.21 -4.76
CA VAL A 7 11.28 -3.97 -5.92
C VAL A 7 10.99 -3.07 -7.14
N LEU A 8 10.72 -1.78 -6.93
CA LEU A 8 10.54 -0.81 -8.03
C LEU A 8 11.76 -0.69 -8.94
N PHE A 9 12.95 -0.98 -8.43
CA PHE A 9 14.20 -0.85 -9.18
C PHE A 9 14.60 -2.13 -9.92
N LEU A 10 14.01 -3.27 -9.56
CA LEU A 10 14.35 -4.57 -10.19
C LEU A 10 14.21 -4.56 -11.70
N PRO A 11 13.10 -4.08 -12.30
CA PRO A 11 12.96 -4.06 -13.76
C PRO A 11 14.08 -3.28 -14.45
N SER A 12 14.45 -2.12 -13.89
CA SER A 12 15.52 -1.28 -14.43
C SER A 12 16.88 -1.96 -14.31
N LEU A 13 17.17 -2.59 -13.18
CA LEU A 13 18.43 -3.34 -12.99
C LEU A 13 18.51 -4.55 -13.92
N LEU A 14 17.42 -5.30 -14.04
CA LEU A 14 17.36 -6.48 -14.91
C LEU A 14 17.61 -6.13 -16.38
N ALA A 15 17.16 -4.95 -16.83
CA ALA A 15 17.35 -4.51 -18.21
C ALA A 15 18.83 -4.40 -18.62
N PHE A 16 19.74 -4.19 -17.67
CA PHE A 16 21.18 -4.03 -17.91
C PHE A 16 22.00 -5.29 -17.62
N LEU A 17 21.38 -6.34 -17.08
CA LEU A 17 22.10 -7.55 -16.66
C LEU A 17 21.97 -8.65 -17.70
N GLN A 18 23.03 -9.49 -17.80
CA GLN A 18 22.97 -10.73 -18.55
C GLN A 18 22.06 -11.76 -17.85
N PRO A 19 21.43 -12.71 -18.59
CA PRO A 19 20.48 -13.67 -18.03
C PRO A 19 20.93 -14.40 -16.76
N PRO A 20 22.18 -14.89 -16.63
CA PRO A 20 22.61 -15.51 -15.39
C PRO A 20 22.61 -14.56 -14.19
N SER A 21 22.98 -13.29 -14.40
CA SER A 21 22.99 -12.26 -13.36
C SER A 21 21.57 -11.81 -13.01
N GLN A 22 20.65 -11.78 -13.99
CA GLN A 22 19.23 -11.53 -13.74
C GLN A 22 18.66 -12.59 -12.80
N ALA A 23 18.89 -13.87 -13.10
CA ALA A 23 18.40 -14.97 -12.28
C ALA A 23 19.00 -14.91 -10.86
N LEU A 24 20.28 -14.57 -10.74
CA LEU A 24 20.97 -14.45 -9.46
C LEU A 24 20.40 -13.29 -8.63
N LEU A 25 20.17 -12.12 -9.22
CA LEU A 25 19.56 -10.96 -8.57
C LEU A 25 18.17 -11.29 -8.05
N LEU A 26 17.32 -11.92 -8.88
CA LEU A 26 15.96 -12.30 -8.47
C LEU A 26 15.97 -13.32 -7.33
N ARG A 27 16.85 -14.31 -7.39
CA ARG A 27 17.00 -15.31 -6.32
C ARG A 27 17.43 -14.66 -5.01
N TYR A 28 18.42 -13.78 -5.02
CA TYR A 28 18.85 -13.06 -3.81
C TYR A 28 17.74 -12.15 -3.26
N TYR A 29 17.06 -11.43 -4.13
CA TYR A 29 15.95 -10.58 -3.70
C TYR A 29 14.83 -11.39 -3.03
N PHE A 30 14.44 -12.50 -3.64
CA PHE A 30 13.44 -13.41 -3.10
C PHE A 30 13.89 -14.01 -1.75
N THR A 31 15.13 -14.48 -1.68
CA THR A 31 15.70 -15.02 -0.44
C THR A 31 15.72 -13.97 0.68
N ALA A 32 16.14 -12.74 0.38
CA ALA A 32 16.14 -11.65 1.34
C ALA A 32 14.72 -11.29 1.81
N SER A 33 13.74 -11.39 0.90
CA SER A 33 12.32 -11.14 1.23
C SER A 33 11.78 -12.19 2.21
N ILE A 34 12.05 -13.48 1.94
CA ILE A 34 11.65 -14.58 2.85
C ILE A 34 12.39 -14.45 4.19
N ALA A 35 13.70 -14.21 4.17
CA ALA A 35 14.47 -14.02 5.40
C ALA A 35 13.90 -12.87 6.26
N THR A 36 13.55 -11.75 5.62
CA THR A 36 12.94 -10.62 6.32
C THR A 36 11.57 -11.00 6.92
N PHE A 37 10.74 -11.75 6.20
CA PHE A 37 9.45 -12.22 6.70
C PHE A 37 9.63 -13.14 7.92
N ILE A 38 10.60 -14.05 7.88
CA ILE A 38 10.93 -14.94 9.00
C ILE A 38 11.45 -14.15 10.19
N LEU A 39 12.39 -13.23 9.98
CA LEU A 39 12.96 -12.37 11.02
C LEU A 39 11.91 -11.47 11.68
N ARG A 40 10.84 -11.13 10.99
CA ARG A 40 9.69 -10.41 11.53
C ARG A 40 8.68 -11.30 12.25
N GLY A 41 9.04 -12.54 12.56
CA GLY A 41 8.19 -13.47 13.30
C GLY A 41 7.07 -14.10 12.47
N ARG A 42 7.16 -14.05 11.14
CA ARG A 42 6.13 -14.59 10.23
C ARG A 42 4.73 -14.07 10.59
N PRO A 43 4.50 -12.75 10.51
CA PRO A 43 3.23 -12.17 10.91
C PRO A 43 2.08 -12.80 10.13
N ASN A 44 0.95 -13.01 10.81
CA ASN A 44 -0.25 -13.51 10.16
C ASN A 44 -0.74 -12.50 9.12
N LEU A 45 -0.87 -12.96 7.88
CA LEU A 45 -1.43 -12.16 6.78
C LEU A 45 -2.96 -12.24 6.86
N ASN A 46 -3.56 -11.42 7.72
CA ASN A 46 -5.01 -11.42 7.96
C ASN A 46 -5.77 -10.79 6.77
N ILE A 47 -5.79 -11.49 5.63
CA ILE A 47 -6.34 -11.03 4.37
C ILE A 47 -7.84 -10.77 4.50
N LYS A 48 -8.59 -11.65 5.15
CA LYS A 48 -10.04 -11.49 5.36
C LYS A 48 -10.36 -10.21 6.12
N SER A 49 -9.58 -9.90 7.16
CA SER A 49 -9.74 -8.64 7.90
C SER A 49 -9.42 -7.42 7.04
N LEU A 50 -8.35 -7.47 6.24
CA LEU A 50 -7.98 -6.39 5.34
C LEU A 50 -9.09 -6.10 4.31
N TYR A 51 -9.70 -7.13 3.75
CA TYR A 51 -10.75 -6.99 2.75
C TYR A 51 -12.13 -6.69 3.36
N GLY A 52 -12.40 -7.16 4.57
CA GLY A 52 -13.64 -6.91 5.30
C GLY A 52 -13.68 -5.56 6.02
N SER A 53 -12.55 -4.88 6.19
CA SER A 53 -12.52 -3.62 6.91
C SER A 53 -12.92 -2.45 6.01
N PRO A 54 -13.97 -1.68 6.37
CA PRO A 54 -14.35 -0.48 5.63
C PRO A 54 -13.26 0.61 5.71
N GLU A 55 -12.39 0.55 6.70
CA GLU A 55 -11.31 1.52 6.91
C GLU A 55 -10.17 1.37 5.92
N THR A 56 -10.07 0.23 5.25
CA THR A 56 -9.10 0.01 4.18
C THR A 56 -9.59 0.51 2.82
N VAL A 57 -10.84 0.92 2.72
CA VAL A 57 -11.41 1.56 1.54
C VAL A 57 -11.35 3.06 1.73
N TYR A 58 -10.66 3.75 0.83
CA TYR A 58 -10.59 5.21 0.88
C TYR A 58 -11.25 5.81 -0.37
N PRO A 59 -12.07 6.87 -0.23
CA PRO A 59 -12.55 7.51 0.99
C PRO A 59 -13.46 6.58 1.81
N ILE A 60 -13.45 6.75 3.13
CA ILE A 60 -14.29 5.94 4.03
C ILE A 60 -15.76 6.28 3.73
N PRO A 61 -16.59 5.31 3.32
CA PRO A 61 -18.00 5.56 3.05
C PRO A 61 -18.72 6.10 4.30
N GLY A 62 -19.36 7.27 4.18
CA GLY A 62 -20.14 7.87 5.28
C GLY A 62 -19.32 8.43 6.44
N GLY A 63 -18.00 8.41 6.38
CA GLY A 63 -17.13 9.02 7.39
C GLY A 63 -17.11 10.54 7.28
N THR A 64 -17.01 11.23 8.41
CA THR A 64 -16.62 12.64 8.44
C THR A 64 -15.12 12.71 8.24
N LEU A 65 -14.67 13.34 7.16
CA LEU A 65 -13.26 13.63 7.00
C LEU A 65 -12.85 14.68 8.04
N PRO A 66 -11.70 14.50 8.71
CA PRO A 66 -11.13 15.55 9.57
C PRO A 66 -10.97 16.86 8.77
N SER A 67 -11.06 17.99 9.43
CA SER A 67 -10.77 19.27 8.78
C SER A 67 -9.30 19.29 8.33
N PRO A 68 -9.01 19.78 7.13
CA PRO A 68 -7.65 19.92 6.67
C PRO A 68 -6.82 20.77 7.63
N HIS A 69 -5.58 20.39 7.86
CA HIS A 69 -4.63 21.21 8.60
C HIS A 69 -4.41 22.54 7.85
N GLU A 70 -4.13 23.64 8.60
CA GLU A 70 -3.90 24.98 8.02
C GLU A 70 -2.81 25.03 6.94
N LYS A 71 -1.82 24.12 7.01
CA LYS A 71 -0.75 23.96 6.03
C LYS A 71 -1.06 22.93 4.93
N ALA A 72 -2.27 22.37 4.93
CA ALA A 72 -2.66 21.42 3.89
C ALA A 72 -2.70 22.13 2.53
N LEU A 73 -2.33 21.38 1.48
CA LEU A 73 -2.50 21.88 0.12
C LEU A 73 -3.98 22.15 -0.13
N PRO A 74 -4.32 23.34 -0.67
CA PRO A 74 -5.71 23.66 -0.94
C PRO A 74 -6.29 22.65 -1.91
N LEU A 75 -7.42 22.05 -1.55
CA LEU A 75 -8.24 21.32 -2.51
C LEU A 75 -8.66 22.30 -3.59
N ALA A 76 -8.30 22.03 -4.83
CA ALA A 76 -8.75 22.85 -5.95
C ALA A 76 -10.29 22.94 -5.92
N GLY A 77 -10.84 24.15 -5.68
CA GLY A 77 -12.25 24.39 -5.58
C GLY A 77 -12.87 23.99 -4.24
N ALA A 78 -12.19 24.28 -3.12
CA ALA A 78 -12.69 24.02 -1.78
C ALA A 78 -14.00 24.76 -1.48
N ASP A 79 -15.10 24.16 -1.90
CA ASP A 79 -16.44 24.43 -1.37
C ASP A 79 -16.50 23.73 0.00
N PRO A 80 -16.84 24.43 1.09
CA PRO A 80 -17.01 23.82 2.42
C PRO A 80 -18.01 22.65 2.44
N ASN A 81 -18.95 22.62 1.49
CA ASN A 81 -19.88 21.51 1.31
C ASN A 81 -19.26 20.34 0.53
N ARG A 82 -18.14 20.54 -0.17
CA ARG A 82 -17.44 19.54 -0.96
C ARG A 82 -16.52 18.66 -0.12
N ALA A 83 -16.22 19.03 1.12
CA ALA A 83 -15.54 18.15 2.09
C ALA A 83 -16.30 16.84 2.36
N LYS A 84 -17.58 16.80 1.96
CA LYS A 84 -18.44 15.60 2.00
C LYS A 84 -18.51 14.84 0.69
N THR A 85 -17.91 15.34 -0.39
CA THR A 85 -17.93 14.65 -1.69
C THR A 85 -16.90 13.53 -1.73
N ILE A 86 -17.35 12.34 -2.03
CA ILE A 86 -16.51 11.17 -2.32
C ILE A 86 -15.60 11.54 -3.47
N THR A 87 -14.28 11.52 -3.23
CA THR A 87 -13.30 11.72 -4.28
C THR A 87 -13.34 10.52 -5.23
N PRO A 88 -13.61 10.69 -6.53
CA PRO A 88 -13.69 9.56 -7.47
C PRO A 88 -12.38 8.77 -7.55
N ASN A 89 -11.25 9.42 -7.33
CA ASN A 89 -9.94 8.79 -7.28
C ASN A 89 -9.43 8.71 -5.84
N PRO A 90 -9.44 7.51 -5.22
CA PRO A 90 -9.04 7.34 -3.83
C PRO A 90 -7.53 7.57 -3.59
N TRP A 91 -6.72 7.61 -4.64
CA TRP A 91 -5.29 7.88 -4.54
C TRP A 91 -4.98 9.35 -4.24
N LEU A 92 -5.80 10.28 -4.70
CA LEU A 92 -5.52 11.73 -4.54
C LEU A 92 -5.30 12.12 -3.08
N PRO A 93 -6.23 11.83 -2.14
CA PRO A 93 -6.02 12.21 -0.74
C PRO A 93 -4.83 11.50 -0.09
N ILE A 94 -4.55 10.25 -0.50
CA ILE A 94 -3.39 9.50 0.00
C ILE A 94 -2.08 10.14 -0.47
N ILE A 95 -2.01 10.54 -1.74
CA ILE A 95 -0.83 11.20 -2.30
C ILE A 95 -0.64 12.57 -1.64
N GLU A 96 -1.70 13.36 -1.53
CA GLU A 96 -1.64 14.71 -0.95
C GLU A 96 -1.16 14.70 0.51
N THR A 97 -1.68 13.77 1.35
CA THR A 97 -1.18 13.63 2.72
C THR A 97 0.27 13.14 2.76
N SER A 98 0.68 12.28 1.83
CA SER A 98 2.03 11.74 1.76
C SER A 98 3.08 12.79 1.37
N LEU A 99 2.70 13.78 0.54
CA LEU A 99 3.59 14.86 0.09
C LEU A 99 4.05 15.77 1.24
N ILE A 100 3.23 15.95 2.26
CA ILE A 100 3.52 16.81 3.41
C ILE A 100 3.84 16.04 4.68
N HIS A 101 3.85 14.70 4.60
CA HIS A 101 4.16 13.87 5.76
C HIS A 101 5.62 14.02 6.16
N PRO A 102 5.95 14.22 7.47
CA PRO A 102 7.32 14.43 7.93
C PRO A 102 8.22 13.20 7.79
N ASP A 103 7.64 11.98 7.79
CA ASP A 103 8.38 10.74 7.55
C ASP A 103 8.44 10.44 6.05
N ASP A 104 9.64 10.53 5.48
CA ASP A 104 9.93 10.30 4.07
C ASP A 104 9.69 8.85 3.60
N HIS A 105 9.57 7.89 4.51
CA HIS A 105 9.22 6.51 4.18
C HIS A 105 7.75 6.38 3.77
N VAL A 106 6.87 7.24 4.27
CA VAL A 106 5.45 7.22 3.90
C VAL A 106 5.29 7.46 2.42
N ILE A 107 5.87 8.54 1.89
CA ILE A 107 5.77 8.84 0.45
C ILE A 107 6.42 7.76 -0.42
N LYS A 108 7.53 7.17 0.03
CA LYS A 108 8.20 6.08 -0.68
C LYS A 108 7.32 4.84 -0.81
N VAL A 109 6.67 4.43 0.30
CA VAL A 109 5.74 3.29 0.31
C VAL A 109 4.52 3.58 -0.54
N GLN A 110 3.89 4.75 -0.37
CA GLN A 110 2.69 5.12 -1.13
C GLN A 110 2.96 5.20 -2.63
N ARG A 111 4.12 5.71 -3.04
CA ARG A 111 4.57 5.70 -4.44
C ARG A 111 4.68 4.27 -4.97
N ALA A 112 5.26 3.35 -4.20
CA ALA A 112 5.40 1.95 -4.62
C ALA A 112 4.02 1.28 -4.78
N LEU A 113 3.12 1.49 -3.82
CA LEU A 113 1.77 0.95 -3.87
C LEU A 113 0.98 1.52 -5.06
N ALA A 114 1.08 2.82 -5.33
CA ALA A 114 0.45 3.44 -6.49
C ALA A 114 0.97 2.87 -7.82
N HIS A 115 2.28 2.65 -7.92
CA HIS A 115 2.89 2.04 -9.09
C HIS A 115 2.34 0.62 -9.34
N PHE A 116 2.32 -0.23 -8.31
CA PHE A 116 1.78 -1.59 -8.44
C PHE A 116 0.27 -1.61 -8.67
N SER A 117 -0.46 -0.65 -8.13
CA SER A 117 -1.88 -0.48 -8.45
C SER A 117 -2.10 -0.13 -9.93
N ALA A 118 -1.22 0.67 -10.53
CA ALA A 118 -1.30 0.97 -11.97
C ALA A 118 -1.04 -0.29 -12.83
N LEU A 119 -0.17 -1.19 -12.39
CA LEU A 119 0.15 -2.42 -13.10
C LEU A 119 -0.87 -3.55 -12.90
N PHE A 120 -1.38 -3.68 -11.68
CA PHE A 120 -2.16 -4.85 -11.27
C PHE A 120 -3.56 -4.51 -10.76
N GLY A 121 -3.92 -3.22 -10.68
CA GLY A 121 -5.19 -2.77 -10.09
C GLY A 121 -6.46 -3.26 -10.79
N ALA A 122 -6.35 -3.67 -12.07
CA ALA A 122 -7.47 -4.25 -12.82
C ALA A 122 -7.64 -5.77 -12.64
N ARG A 123 -6.81 -6.41 -11.82
CA ARG A 123 -6.90 -7.85 -11.57
C ARG A 123 -8.12 -8.16 -10.69
N GLY A 124 -8.95 -9.10 -11.14
CA GLY A 124 -10.08 -9.60 -10.36
C GLY A 124 -9.65 -10.51 -9.19
N PRO A 125 -10.60 -10.87 -8.30
CA PRO A 125 -10.37 -11.82 -7.22
C PRO A 125 -9.79 -13.14 -7.74
N GLY A 126 -8.86 -13.74 -7.00
CA GLY A 126 -8.17 -14.96 -7.36
C GLY A 126 -7.11 -14.82 -8.47
N ALA A 127 -7.03 -13.67 -9.16
CA ALA A 127 -6.05 -13.47 -10.24
C ALA A 127 -4.60 -13.38 -9.74
N ILE A 128 -4.40 -13.11 -8.46
CA ILE A 128 -3.07 -13.08 -7.81
C ILE A 128 -2.65 -14.48 -7.37
N GLU A 129 -3.60 -15.38 -7.16
CA GLU A 129 -3.35 -16.80 -6.92
C GLU A 129 -2.78 -17.52 -8.16
N GLY A 130 -2.94 -16.91 -9.32
CA GLY A 130 -2.78 -17.50 -10.64
C GLY A 130 -1.56 -18.39 -10.81
N GLY A 131 -1.75 -19.68 -10.67
CA GLY A 131 -0.80 -20.72 -10.99
C GLY A 131 -0.31 -21.59 -9.85
N LEU A 132 -0.71 -21.36 -8.62
CA LEU A 132 -0.43 -22.25 -7.49
C LEU A 132 -1.71 -23.02 -7.12
N GLU A 133 -1.92 -24.16 -7.74
CA GLU A 133 -2.94 -25.13 -7.29
C GLU A 133 -2.69 -25.41 -5.79
N GLY A 134 -3.71 -25.15 -4.95
CA GLY A 134 -3.62 -25.36 -3.50
C GLY A 134 -3.23 -24.14 -2.66
N ALA A 135 -2.84 -23.00 -3.25
CA ALA A 135 -2.45 -21.81 -2.47
C ALA A 135 -3.58 -21.26 -1.59
N ALA A 136 -4.83 -21.38 -2.03
CA ALA A 136 -6.00 -20.96 -1.26
C ALA A 136 -6.24 -21.83 0.00
N GLU A 137 -5.81 -23.09 -0.03
CA GLU A 137 -5.91 -24.00 1.11
C GLU A 137 -4.87 -23.69 2.18
N GLU A 138 -3.71 -23.12 1.78
CA GLU A 138 -2.59 -22.79 2.67
C GLU A 138 -2.64 -21.35 3.22
N LEU A 139 -3.24 -20.42 2.47
CA LEU A 139 -3.31 -19.01 2.85
C LEU A 139 -4.77 -18.54 2.93
N GLU A 140 -5.30 -18.51 4.13
CA GLU A 140 -6.68 -18.11 4.39
C GLU A 140 -7.01 -16.72 3.85
N GLY A 141 -8.01 -16.64 2.96
CA GLY A 141 -8.44 -15.40 2.32
C GLY A 141 -7.71 -15.06 1.03
N ALA A 142 -6.82 -15.94 0.53
CA ALA A 142 -6.10 -15.71 -0.72
C ALA A 142 -7.05 -15.55 -1.92
N GLU A 143 -8.22 -16.20 -1.88
CA GLU A 143 -9.29 -16.09 -2.87
C GLU A 143 -9.86 -14.67 -3.01
N LEU A 144 -9.67 -13.82 -1.99
CA LEU A 144 -10.10 -12.42 -1.99
C LEU A 144 -9.09 -11.48 -2.65
N LEU A 145 -7.84 -11.95 -2.82
CA LEU A 145 -6.77 -11.11 -3.36
C LEU A 145 -7.10 -10.66 -4.78
N ASP A 146 -7.19 -9.36 -4.95
CA ASP A 146 -7.44 -8.68 -6.22
C ASP A 146 -6.58 -7.41 -6.35
N GLY A 147 -6.74 -6.69 -7.44
CA GLY A 147 -6.00 -5.46 -7.70
C GLY A 147 -6.26 -4.33 -6.69
N THR A 148 -7.32 -4.42 -5.88
CA THR A 148 -7.60 -3.43 -4.83
C THR A 148 -6.69 -3.59 -3.61
N LEU A 149 -5.90 -4.67 -3.53
CA LEU A 149 -4.91 -4.88 -2.47
C LEU A 149 -4.05 -3.64 -2.25
N PHE A 150 -3.56 -3.04 -3.33
CA PHE A 150 -2.62 -1.92 -3.25
C PHE A 150 -3.25 -0.67 -2.65
N ILE A 151 -4.46 -0.31 -3.06
CA ILE A 151 -5.15 0.85 -2.50
C ILE A 151 -5.63 0.61 -1.06
N ARG A 152 -5.99 -0.63 -0.71
CA ARG A 152 -6.35 -1.01 0.66
C ARG A 152 -5.16 -0.87 1.59
N VAL A 153 -4.00 -1.40 1.20
CA VAL A 153 -2.75 -1.26 1.97
C VAL A 153 -2.32 0.20 2.05
N ALA A 154 -2.51 0.98 0.99
CA ALA A 154 -2.21 2.41 0.99
C ALA A 154 -3.11 3.18 1.98
N GLY A 155 -4.41 2.89 2.00
CA GLY A 155 -5.36 3.47 2.96
C GLY A 155 -5.03 3.10 4.40
N LEU A 156 -4.72 1.83 4.67
CA LEU A 156 -4.28 1.35 5.98
C LEU A 156 -2.98 2.03 6.42
N THR A 157 -2.02 2.19 5.52
CA THR A 157 -0.76 2.89 5.79
C THR A 157 -1.01 4.35 6.13
N ALA A 158 -1.83 5.06 5.34
CA ALA A 158 -2.19 6.44 5.61
C ALA A 158 -2.90 6.60 6.96
N LYS A 159 -3.81 5.67 7.31
CA LYS A 159 -4.47 5.67 8.62
C LYS A 159 -3.46 5.46 9.75
N LYS A 160 -2.57 4.49 9.63
CA LYS A 160 -1.57 4.18 10.67
C LYS A 160 -0.56 5.30 10.87
N MET A 161 -0.13 5.93 9.79
CA MET A 161 0.89 6.98 9.83
C MET A 161 0.31 8.38 10.08
N GLY A 162 -1.01 8.51 10.05
CA GLY A 162 -1.74 9.76 10.22
C GLY A 162 -1.94 10.50 8.90
N ARG A 163 -3.16 10.94 8.67
CA ARG A 163 -3.52 11.81 7.54
C ARG A 163 -3.23 13.25 7.92
N VAL A 164 -1.95 13.62 7.88
CA VAL A 164 -1.45 14.94 8.35
C VAL A 164 -2.05 16.12 7.60
N ARG A 165 -2.43 15.91 6.33
CA ARG A 165 -3.15 16.92 5.55
C ARG A 165 -4.51 17.24 6.15
N GLU A 166 -5.17 16.24 6.69
CA GLU A 166 -6.48 16.33 7.33
C GLU A 166 -6.38 16.71 8.82
N GLY A 167 -5.17 16.95 9.32
CA GLY A 167 -4.93 17.39 10.70
C GLY A 167 -4.74 16.26 11.72
N GLU A 168 -4.63 15.00 11.26
CA GLU A 168 -4.28 13.90 12.15
C GLU A 168 -2.82 14.01 12.62
N ALA A 169 -2.56 13.53 13.83
CA ALA A 169 -1.20 13.44 14.35
C ALA A 169 -0.37 12.41 13.59
N ASN A 170 0.94 12.65 13.52
CA ASN A 170 1.86 11.67 12.93
C ASN A 170 1.83 10.36 13.71
N GLY A 171 1.68 9.27 13.01
CA GLY A 171 1.89 7.93 13.53
C GLY A 171 3.35 7.49 13.39
N GLU A 172 3.63 6.31 13.90
CA GLU A 172 4.94 5.69 13.84
C GLU A 172 4.88 4.30 13.23
N TRP A 173 5.97 3.90 12.57
CA TRP A 173 6.14 2.53 12.12
C TRP A 173 6.31 1.61 13.33
N ASP A 174 5.60 0.51 13.33
CA ASP A 174 5.77 -0.50 14.35
C ASP A 174 6.99 -1.37 14.03
N PHE A 175 8.00 -1.24 14.87
CA PHE A 175 9.23 -2.04 14.81
C PHE A 175 9.33 -3.06 15.94
N THR A 176 8.32 -3.15 16.80
CA THR A 176 8.40 -3.90 18.07
C THR A 176 8.18 -5.40 17.94
N HIS A 177 7.67 -5.85 16.81
CA HIS A 177 7.47 -7.27 16.54
C HIS A 177 8.72 -7.86 15.87
N PHE A 178 9.64 -8.31 16.71
CA PHE A 178 10.78 -9.15 16.35
C PHE A 178 10.63 -10.52 17.01
#